data_8b18762cc0ecb96ab4b7cbaf635ab09b
#
_entry.id   8b18762cc0ecb96ab4b7cbaf635ab09b
#
_cell.length_a   1.000
_cell.length_b   1.000
_cell.length_c   1.000
_cell.angle_alpha   90.00
_cell.angle_beta   90.00
_cell.angle_gamma   90.00
#
_symmetry.space_group_name_H-M   'P 1'
#
loop_
_entity.id
_entity.type
_entity.pdbx_description
1 polymer ?
#
loop_
_entity_poly.entity_id
_entity_poly.type
_entity_poly.pdbx_seq_one_letter_code
_entity_poly.pdbx_strand_id
1 'polypeptide(L)'
;MRELFQSPYFGVALSVVAFWIGVKLQRRFQTPICNPLIIAIVLIVGVLEIFHISYEDYNVGGEIINMFLAPATACLAVAIYTKMDILKRNWLPIFVGCVVGSATSMLSVYAMCLLFGLDESLTVSLIPKSVTTPIAVSISQGNGGAVPITVVAVIFTGILGSILSPFLIRLFRVKDSVAAGLAIGACSHAVGTSKAIEIGEVEGAMSGLAIGICGIVTVLISMFVL
;
A
#
# COMPACT_ATOMS: atom_id res chain seq x y z
N MET A 1 15.86 29.40 -12.10
CA MET A 1 15.58 28.42 -11.04
C MET A 1 14.21 27.73 -11.22
N ARG A 2 13.15 28.44 -11.58
CA ARG A 2 11.84 27.80 -11.87
C ARG A 2 11.90 26.75 -12.97
N GLU A 3 12.60 27.00 -14.07
CA GLU A 3 12.75 26.04 -15.17
C GLU A 3 13.44 24.72 -14.73
N LEU A 4 14.33 24.78 -13.72
CA LEU A 4 14.96 23.58 -13.17
C LEU A 4 13.95 22.73 -12.41
N PHE A 5 13.04 23.34 -11.65
CA PHE A 5 12.02 22.64 -10.86
C PHE A 5 10.91 22.04 -11.72
N GLN A 6 10.63 22.64 -12.89
CA GLN A 6 9.68 22.12 -13.87
C GLN A 6 10.27 21.01 -14.76
N SER A 7 11.57 20.72 -14.61
CA SER A 7 12.20 19.62 -15.33
C SER A 7 11.75 18.27 -14.76
N PRO A 8 11.34 17.31 -15.62
CA PRO A 8 11.02 15.94 -15.18
C PRO A 8 12.14 15.29 -14.37
N TYR A 9 13.38 15.62 -14.69
CA TYR A 9 14.56 15.07 -14.02
C TYR A 9 14.67 15.50 -12.56
N PHE A 10 14.13 16.68 -12.22
CA PHE A 10 14.14 17.16 -10.84
C PHE A 10 13.30 16.27 -9.93
N GLY A 11 12.04 16.01 -10.28
CA GLY A 11 11.15 15.15 -9.48
C GLY A 11 11.67 13.72 -9.34
N VAL A 12 12.22 13.16 -10.45
CA VAL A 12 12.83 11.81 -10.42
C VAL A 12 14.07 11.81 -9.52
N ALA A 13 14.99 12.75 -9.69
CA ALA A 13 16.22 12.82 -8.89
C ALA A 13 15.94 13.03 -7.41
N LEU A 14 15.01 13.95 -7.08
CA LEU A 14 14.59 14.21 -5.71
C LEU A 14 14.03 12.95 -5.05
N SER A 15 13.13 12.24 -5.76
CA SER A 15 12.52 10.99 -5.25
C SER A 15 13.56 9.90 -5.01
N VAL A 16 14.46 9.68 -5.97
CA VAL A 16 15.51 8.64 -5.86
C VAL A 16 16.47 8.97 -4.71
N VAL A 17 16.92 10.22 -4.60
CA VAL A 17 17.85 10.64 -3.53
C VAL A 17 17.17 10.56 -2.18
N ALA A 18 15.94 11.04 -2.04
CA ALA A 18 15.18 10.98 -0.79
C ALA A 18 14.98 9.52 -0.33
N PHE A 19 14.59 8.63 -1.25
CA PHE A 19 14.43 7.21 -0.95
C PHE A 19 15.76 6.55 -0.59
N TRP A 20 16.86 6.86 -1.30
CA TRP A 20 18.18 6.34 -0.98
C TRP A 20 18.65 6.76 0.42
N ILE A 21 18.41 8.02 0.80
CA ILE A 21 18.67 8.52 2.16
C ILE A 21 17.85 7.71 3.17
N GLY A 22 16.56 7.47 2.89
CA GLY A 22 15.68 6.67 3.71
C GLY A 22 16.21 5.25 3.93
N VAL A 23 16.64 4.57 2.87
CA VAL A 23 17.25 3.23 2.94
C VAL A 23 18.55 3.24 3.78
N LYS A 24 19.39 4.26 3.60
CA LYS A 24 20.63 4.39 4.37
C LYS A 24 20.37 4.61 5.87
N LEU A 25 19.35 5.41 6.19
CA LEU A 25 18.92 5.65 7.58
C LEU A 25 18.36 4.37 8.22
N GLN A 26 17.48 3.65 7.49
CA GLN A 26 16.92 2.40 7.97
C GLN A 26 18.01 1.36 8.29
N ARG A 27 19.01 1.23 7.40
CA ARG A 27 20.14 0.30 7.62
C ARG A 27 20.97 0.68 8.83
N ARG A 28 21.09 1.98 9.16
CA ARG A 28 21.87 2.46 10.29
C ARG A 28 21.15 2.31 11.62
N PHE A 29 19.87 2.63 11.67
CA PHE A 29 19.08 2.66 12.91
C PHE A 29 18.30 1.39 13.19
N GLN A 30 18.02 0.57 12.17
CA GLN A 30 17.30 -0.72 12.24
C GLN A 30 15.99 -0.66 13.04
N THR A 31 15.35 0.50 13.10
CA THR A 31 14.09 0.71 13.81
C THR A 31 12.92 0.67 12.82
N PRO A 32 11.78 0.07 13.18
CA PRO A 32 10.59 0.03 12.31
C PRO A 32 10.08 1.42 11.91
N ILE A 33 10.33 2.44 12.74
CA ILE A 33 9.93 3.84 12.51
C ILE A 33 10.73 4.46 11.35
N CYS A 34 11.98 4.01 11.15
CA CYS A 34 12.83 4.47 10.05
C CYS A 34 12.46 3.78 8.73
N ASN A 35 11.15 3.73 8.38
CA ASN A 35 10.71 3.21 7.09
C ASN A 35 11.20 4.16 5.98
N PRO A 36 11.89 3.65 4.92
CA PRO A 36 12.45 4.48 3.85
C PRO A 36 11.41 5.32 3.13
N LEU A 37 10.18 4.80 3.00
CA LEU A 37 9.10 5.52 2.34
C LEU A 37 8.65 6.74 3.16
N ILE A 38 8.53 6.59 4.49
CA ILE A 38 8.19 7.73 5.37
C ILE A 38 9.26 8.80 5.28
N ILE A 39 10.53 8.39 5.40
CA ILE A 39 11.66 9.32 5.34
C ILE A 39 11.68 10.04 3.99
N ALA A 40 11.46 9.31 2.89
CA ALA A 40 11.42 9.91 1.56
C ALA A 40 10.28 10.93 1.44
N ILE A 41 9.07 10.60 1.90
CA ILE A 41 7.92 11.52 1.88
C ILE A 41 8.23 12.79 2.67
N VAL A 42 8.73 12.65 3.90
CA VAL A 42 9.05 13.81 4.76
C VAL A 42 10.13 14.69 4.13
N LEU A 43 11.17 14.08 3.55
CA LEU A 43 12.23 14.83 2.86
C LEU A 43 11.71 15.56 1.63
N ILE A 44 10.90 14.88 0.79
CA ILE A 44 10.32 15.49 -0.41
C ILE A 44 9.42 16.66 -0.03
N VAL A 45 8.47 16.45 0.88
CA VAL A 45 7.56 17.51 1.36
C VAL A 45 8.36 18.67 1.95
N GLY A 46 9.37 18.38 2.78
CA GLY A 46 10.24 19.41 3.36
C GLY A 46 10.98 20.23 2.30
N VAL A 47 11.49 19.59 1.25
CA VAL A 47 12.15 20.32 0.14
C VAL A 47 11.13 21.16 -0.63
N LEU A 48 9.95 20.63 -0.95
CA LEU A 48 8.92 21.38 -1.68
C LEU A 48 8.47 22.62 -0.90
N GLU A 49 8.25 22.49 0.41
CA GLU A 49 7.85 23.62 1.28
C GLU A 49 8.96 24.67 1.43
N ILE A 50 10.21 24.25 1.71
CA ILE A 50 11.33 25.19 1.92
C ILE A 50 11.64 26.00 0.66
N PHE A 51 11.57 25.39 -0.51
CA PHE A 51 11.86 26.04 -1.78
C PHE A 51 10.61 26.60 -2.47
N HIS A 52 9.42 26.52 -1.85
CA HIS A 52 8.13 26.96 -2.40
C HIS A 52 7.87 26.37 -3.80
N ILE A 53 8.14 25.08 -3.98
CA ILE A 53 7.92 24.34 -5.23
C ILE A 53 6.50 23.79 -5.22
N SER A 54 5.75 23.99 -6.31
CA SER A 54 4.40 23.44 -6.41
C SER A 54 4.44 21.91 -6.55
N TYR A 55 3.37 21.26 -6.08
CA TYR A 55 3.22 19.81 -6.29
C TYR A 55 3.18 19.45 -7.78
N GLU A 56 2.56 20.31 -8.61
CA GLU A 56 2.47 20.12 -10.05
C GLU A 56 3.86 20.07 -10.70
N ASP A 57 4.77 20.99 -10.34
CA ASP A 57 6.15 21.01 -10.85
C ASP A 57 6.91 19.73 -10.46
N TYR A 58 6.77 19.26 -9.22
CA TYR A 58 7.36 18.00 -8.78
C TYR A 58 6.75 16.79 -9.49
N ASN A 59 5.42 16.78 -9.68
CA ASN A 59 4.68 15.64 -10.23
C ASN A 59 5.02 15.34 -11.70
N VAL A 60 5.55 16.29 -12.45
CA VAL A 60 6.07 16.03 -13.80
C VAL A 60 7.12 14.91 -13.79
N GLY A 61 8.00 14.90 -12.79
CA GLY A 61 8.93 13.79 -12.56
C GLY A 61 8.27 12.58 -11.89
N GLY A 62 7.28 12.82 -11.03
CA GLY A 62 6.49 11.79 -10.37
C GLY A 62 5.77 10.87 -11.36
N GLU A 63 5.22 11.42 -12.45
CA GLU A 63 4.56 10.65 -13.51
C GLU A 63 5.51 9.68 -14.21
N ILE A 64 6.77 10.07 -14.42
CA ILE A 64 7.78 9.17 -14.99
C ILE A 64 7.99 7.96 -14.06
N ILE A 65 8.07 8.18 -12.74
CA ILE A 65 8.19 7.08 -11.78
C ILE A 65 6.93 6.22 -11.81
N ASN A 66 5.76 6.83 -11.93
CA ASN A 66 4.47 6.12 -11.98
C ASN A 66 4.36 5.20 -13.22
N MET A 67 5.02 5.51 -14.33
CA MET A 67 5.06 4.62 -15.51
C MET A 67 5.66 3.24 -15.18
N PHE A 68 6.52 3.13 -14.16
CA PHE A 68 7.09 1.86 -13.72
C PHE A 68 6.14 1.03 -12.86
N LEU A 69 4.96 1.55 -12.49
CA LEU A 69 3.98 0.81 -11.69
C LEU A 69 3.50 -0.46 -12.41
N ALA A 70 3.19 -0.38 -13.70
CA ALA A 70 2.72 -1.52 -14.48
C ALA A 70 3.81 -2.60 -14.63
N PRO A 71 5.07 -2.30 -15.03
CA PRO A 71 6.16 -3.28 -15.02
C PRO A 71 6.42 -3.88 -13.63
N ALA A 72 6.41 -3.09 -12.56
CA ALA A 72 6.60 -3.59 -11.20
C ALA A 72 5.50 -4.58 -10.80
N THR A 73 4.25 -4.29 -11.15
CA THR A 73 3.11 -5.21 -10.94
C THR A 73 3.29 -6.51 -11.73
N ALA A 74 3.77 -6.43 -12.98
CA ALA A 74 4.08 -7.62 -13.79
C ALA A 74 5.18 -8.49 -13.14
N CYS A 75 6.22 -7.87 -12.56
CA CYS A 75 7.25 -8.60 -11.82
C CYS A 75 6.67 -9.35 -10.60
N LEU A 76 5.70 -8.77 -9.88
CA LEU A 76 4.99 -9.49 -8.81
C LEU A 76 4.24 -10.72 -9.33
N ALA A 77 3.63 -10.64 -10.53
CA ALA A 77 2.97 -11.79 -11.16
C ALA A 77 3.95 -12.95 -11.45
N VAL A 78 5.19 -12.64 -11.85
CA VAL A 78 6.25 -13.65 -12.02
C VAL A 78 6.58 -14.33 -10.69
N ALA A 79 6.71 -13.57 -9.59
CA ALA A 79 6.93 -14.13 -8.25
C ALA A 79 5.80 -15.07 -7.82
N ILE A 80 4.55 -14.73 -8.13
CA ILE A 80 3.38 -15.60 -7.88
C ILE A 80 3.47 -16.87 -8.72
N TYR A 81 3.81 -16.74 -10.00
CA TYR A 81 3.93 -17.88 -10.92
C TYR A 81 4.97 -18.89 -10.43
N THR A 82 6.11 -18.44 -9.92
CA THR A 82 7.16 -19.35 -9.37
C THR A 82 6.69 -20.14 -8.14
N LYS A 83 5.62 -19.72 -7.48
CA LYS A 83 5.03 -20.39 -6.30
C LYS A 83 3.66 -21.00 -6.60
N MET A 84 3.37 -21.27 -7.88
CA MET A 84 2.06 -21.79 -8.35
C MET A 84 1.67 -23.11 -7.68
N ASP A 85 2.64 -23.97 -7.36
CA ASP A 85 2.36 -25.25 -6.69
C ASP A 85 1.82 -25.03 -5.25
N ILE A 86 2.37 -24.06 -4.53
CA ILE A 86 1.88 -23.68 -3.20
C ILE A 86 0.46 -23.10 -3.33
N LEU A 87 0.23 -22.25 -4.33
CA LEU A 87 -1.06 -21.68 -4.62
C LEU A 87 -2.12 -22.76 -4.91
N LYS A 88 -1.83 -23.68 -5.82
CA LYS A 88 -2.76 -24.77 -6.19
C LYS A 88 -3.09 -25.65 -5.00
N ARG A 89 -2.11 -25.95 -4.14
CA ARG A 89 -2.29 -26.77 -2.95
C ARG A 89 -3.15 -26.09 -1.87
N ASN A 90 -3.07 -24.74 -1.77
CA ASN A 90 -3.71 -23.95 -0.72
C ASN A 90 -4.77 -22.98 -1.26
N TRP A 91 -5.31 -23.21 -2.46
CA TRP A 91 -6.20 -22.23 -3.13
C TRP A 91 -7.43 -21.86 -2.28
N LEU A 92 -8.04 -22.84 -1.61
CA LEU A 92 -9.24 -22.62 -0.80
C LEU A 92 -8.96 -21.77 0.45
N PRO A 93 -7.96 -22.12 1.31
CA PRO A 93 -7.56 -21.24 2.42
C PRO A 93 -7.16 -19.83 1.98
N ILE A 94 -6.47 -19.71 0.84
CA ILE A 94 -6.06 -18.42 0.29
C ILE A 94 -7.27 -17.59 -0.07
N PHE A 95 -8.19 -18.15 -0.85
CA PHE A 95 -9.39 -17.43 -1.29
C PHE A 95 -10.27 -17.03 -0.10
N VAL A 96 -10.57 -17.98 0.79
CA VAL A 96 -11.37 -17.71 1.99
C VAL A 96 -10.70 -16.68 2.89
N GLY A 97 -9.38 -16.78 3.10
CA GLY A 97 -8.62 -15.82 3.88
C GLY A 97 -8.69 -14.39 3.31
N CYS A 98 -8.57 -14.25 1.99
CA CYS A 98 -8.70 -12.95 1.32
C CYS A 98 -10.13 -12.39 1.42
N VAL A 99 -11.16 -13.23 1.24
CA VAL A 99 -12.57 -12.79 1.38
C VAL A 99 -12.87 -12.33 2.80
N VAL A 100 -12.51 -13.15 3.79
CA VAL A 100 -12.71 -12.80 5.21
C VAL A 100 -11.88 -11.58 5.60
N GLY A 101 -10.63 -11.49 5.14
CA GLY A 101 -9.76 -10.34 5.40
C GLY A 101 -10.33 -9.03 4.82
N SER A 102 -10.77 -9.04 3.56
CA SER A 102 -11.37 -7.87 2.92
C SER A 102 -12.69 -7.47 3.60
N ALA A 103 -13.58 -8.44 3.86
CA ALA A 103 -14.84 -8.18 4.55
C ALA A 103 -14.61 -7.61 5.96
N THR A 104 -13.70 -8.20 6.73
CA THR A 104 -13.34 -7.71 8.08
C THR A 104 -12.77 -6.30 8.02
N SER A 105 -11.89 -6.02 7.06
CA SER A 105 -11.32 -4.68 6.87
C SER A 105 -12.41 -3.64 6.60
N MET A 106 -13.28 -3.89 5.62
CA MET A 106 -14.34 -2.95 5.26
C MET A 106 -15.35 -2.75 6.39
N LEU A 107 -15.82 -3.85 6.98
CA LEU A 107 -16.81 -3.80 8.08
C LEU A 107 -16.26 -3.13 9.34
N SER A 108 -15.01 -3.39 9.70
CA SER A 108 -14.39 -2.74 10.86
C SER A 108 -14.24 -1.23 10.65
N VAL A 109 -13.82 -0.81 9.47
CA VAL A 109 -13.74 0.63 9.13
C VAL A 109 -15.13 1.26 9.16
N TYR A 110 -16.12 0.64 8.52
CA TYR A 110 -17.48 1.13 8.51
C TYR A 110 -18.04 1.27 9.94
N ALA A 111 -17.87 0.24 10.77
CA ALA A 111 -18.29 0.27 12.17
C ALA A 111 -17.61 1.38 12.97
N MET A 112 -16.30 1.60 12.75
CA MET A 112 -15.58 2.70 13.40
C MET A 112 -16.05 4.07 12.92
N CYS A 113 -16.31 4.24 11.63
CA CYS A 113 -16.86 5.49 11.09
C CYS A 113 -18.22 5.83 11.73
N LEU A 114 -19.10 4.83 11.87
CA LEU A 114 -20.37 4.99 12.56
C LEU A 114 -20.18 5.35 14.04
N LEU A 115 -19.27 4.67 14.73
CA LEU A 115 -18.99 4.91 16.15
C LEU A 115 -18.48 6.34 16.41
N PHE A 116 -17.64 6.85 15.49
CA PHE A 116 -17.10 8.22 15.60
C PHE A 116 -18.00 9.28 14.95
N GLY A 117 -19.14 8.90 14.38
CA GLY A 117 -20.09 9.85 13.77
C GLY A 117 -19.51 10.56 12.54
N LEU A 118 -18.68 9.88 11.75
CA LEU A 118 -18.13 10.44 10.52
C LEU A 118 -19.22 10.56 9.46
N ASP A 119 -19.11 11.60 8.64
CA ASP A 119 -20.04 11.79 7.53
C ASP A 119 -19.87 10.70 6.45
N GLU A 120 -20.84 10.64 5.54
CA GLU A 120 -20.90 9.64 4.48
C GLU A 120 -19.69 9.73 3.54
N SER A 121 -19.28 10.95 3.16
CA SER A 121 -18.15 11.17 2.26
C SER A 121 -16.83 10.68 2.86
N LEU A 122 -16.59 10.94 4.17
CA LEU A 122 -15.43 10.42 4.89
C LEU A 122 -15.48 8.90 5.00
N THR A 123 -16.65 8.36 5.33
CA THR A 123 -16.85 6.91 5.47
C THR A 123 -16.51 6.19 4.16
N VAL A 124 -17.08 6.64 3.04
CA VAL A 124 -16.82 6.10 1.70
C VAL A 124 -15.34 6.20 1.33
N SER A 125 -14.68 7.30 1.74
CA SER A 125 -13.24 7.51 1.48
C SER A 125 -12.36 6.53 2.22
N LEU A 126 -12.74 6.11 3.43
CA LEU A 126 -11.92 5.28 4.32
C LEU A 126 -12.14 3.77 4.12
N ILE A 127 -13.33 3.34 3.71
CA ILE A 127 -13.67 1.92 3.55
C ILE A 127 -12.66 1.17 2.66
N PRO A 128 -12.24 1.65 1.48
CA PRO A 128 -11.35 0.91 0.59
C PRO A 128 -9.85 1.04 0.94
N LYS A 129 -9.49 1.52 2.14
CA LYS A 129 -8.10 1.84 2.52
C LYS A 129 -7.09 0.70 2.45
N SER A 130 -7.54 -0.56 2.44
CA SER A 130 -6.65 -1.73 2.50
C SER A 130 -6.27 -2.30 1.13
N VAL A 131 -6.83 -1.78 0.05
CA VAL A 131 -6.46 -2.15 -1.32
C VAL A 131 -5.49 -1.15 -1.95
N THR A 132 -5.05 -1.42 -3.17
CA THR A 132 -4.12 -0.51 -3.87
C THR A 132 -4.77 0.85 -4.17
N THR A 133 -3.96 1.91 -4.19
CA THR A 133 -4.42 3.28 -4.42
C THR A 133 -5.34 3.41 -5.64
N PRO A 134 -5.05 2.85 -6.83
CA PRO A 134 -5.94 2.97 -7.98
C PRO A 134 -7.33 2.37 -7.74
N ILE A 135 -7.39 1.20 -7.10
CA ILE A 135 -8.67 0.54 -6.78
C ILE A 135 -9.43 1.35 -5.73
N ALA A 136 -8.76 1.76 -4.66
CA ALA A 136 -9.37 2.55 -3.60
C ALA A 136 -9.94 3.88 -4.11
N VAL A 137 -9.18 4.59 -4.95
CA VAL A 137 -9.60 5.86 -5.57
C VAL A 137 -10.81 5.65 -6.47
N SER A 138 -10.81 4.60 -7.31
CA SER A 138 -11.95 4.30 -8.18
C SER A 138 -13.23 4.02 -7.39
N ILE A 139 -13.15 3.23 -6.30
CA ILE A 139 -14.30 2.95 -5.42
C ILE A 139 -14.77 4.24 -4.74
N SER A 140 -13.87 5.00 -4.13
CA SER A 140 -14.19 6.23 -3.40
C SER A 140 -14.82 7.28 -4.32
N GLN A 141 -14.21 7.55 -5.46
CA GLN A 141 -14.70 8.54 -6.41
C GLN A 141 -16.05 8.16 -6.99
N GLY A 142 -16.27 6.88 -7.31
CA GLY A 142 -17.53 6.37 -7.85
C GLY A 142 -18.70 6.48 -6.87
N ASN A 143 -18.43 6.56 -5.57
CA ASN A 143 -19.44 6.60 -4.50
C ASN A 143 -19.46 7.95 -3.72
N GLY A 144 -18.87 9.02 -4.26
CA GLY A 144 -18.94 10.35 -3.65
C GLY A 144 -17.96 10.61 -2.51
N GLY A 145 -16.92 9.79 -2.38
CA GLY A 145 -15.85 9.99 -1.41
C GLY A 145 -14.81 11.03 -1.85
N ALA A 146 -14.04 11.53 -0.90
CA ALA A 146 -12.97 12.49 -1.12
C ALA A 146 -11.66 11.78 -1.48
N VAL A 147 -11.28 11.81 -2.76
CA VAL A 147 -10.06 11.15 -3.29
C VAL A 147 -8.79 11.45 -2.48
N PRO A 148 -8.49 12.70 -2.09
CA PRO A 148 -7.29 12.99 -1.29
C PRO A 148 -7.25 12.25 0.05
N ILE A 149 -8.40 12.13 0.72
CA ILE A 149 -8.53 11.40 2.00
C ILE A 149 -8.29 9.92 1.78
N THR A 150 -8.86 9.36 0.72
CA THR A 150 -8.66 7.94 0.34
C THR A 150 -7.17 7.65 0.11
N VAL A 151 -6.48 8.49 -0.65
CA VAL A 151 -5.04 8.32 -0.93
C VAL A 151 -4.22 8.34 0.36
N VAL A 152 -4.47 9.32 1.24
CA VAL A 152 -3.78 9.39 2.55
C VAL A 152 -4.06 8.15 3.40
N ALA A 153 -5.31 7.70 3.46
CA ALA A 153 -5.69 6.52 4.22
C ALA A 153 -5.02 5.23 3.71
N VAL A 154 -4.96 5.05 2.39
CA VAL A 154 -4.26 3.92 1.75
C VAL A 154 -2.77 3.95 2.09
N ILE A 155 -2.10 5.08 1.87
CA ILE A 155 -0.66 5.21 2.14
C ILE A 155 -0.37 4.94 3.62
N PHE A 156 -1.13 5.55 4.52
CA PHE A 156 -0.99 5.38 5.96
C PHE A 156 -1.19 3.91 6.38
N THR A 157 -2.22 3.25 5.85
CA THR A 157 -2.48 1.81 6.10
C THR A 157 -1.33 0.94 5.64
N GLY A 158 -0.80 1.19 4.43
CA GLY A 158 0.33 0.44 3.90
C GLY A 158 1.60 0.60 4.74
N ILE A 159 1.91 1.83 5.14
CA ILE A 159 3.07 2.13 5.98
C ILE A 159 2.94 1.47 7.37
N LEU A 160 1.81 1.65 8.04
CA LEU A 160 1.56 1.01 9.34
C LEU A 160 1.65 -0.51 9.24
N GLY A 161 1.05 -1.10 8.22
CA GLY A 161 1.12 -2.53 8.03
C GLY A 161 2.54 -3.03 7.77
N SER A 162 3.33 -2.32 6.98
CA SER A 162 4.75 -2.64 6.76
C SER A 162 5.56 -2.60 8.06
N ILE A 163 5.30 -1.62 8.93
CA ILE A 163 6.00 -1.47 10.21
C ILE A 163 5.54 -2.53 11.22
N LEU A 164 4.23 -2.75 11.32
CA LEU A 164 3.65 -3.60 12.36
C LEU A 164 3.65 -5.09 12.01
N SER A 165 3.69 -5.47 10.73
CA SER A 165 3.58 -6.87 10.31
C SER A 165 4.58 -7.81 10.99
N PRO A 166 5.90 -7.51 11.12
CA PRO A 166 6.82 -8.41 11.79
C PRO A 166 6.51 -8.58 13.29
N PHE A 167 6.02 -7.51 13.92
CA PHE A 167 5.61 -7.54 15.32
C PHE A 167 4.34 -8.38 15.49
N LEU A 168 3.31 -8.17 14.66
CA LEU A 168 2.04 -8.88 14.73
C LEU A 168 2.21 -10.37 14.43
N ILE A 169 3.03 -10.74 13.44
CA ILE A 169 3.36 -12.13 13.13
C ILE A 169 3.94 -12.83 14.37
N ARG A 170 4.84 -12.17 15.09
CA ARG A 170 5.43 -12.71 16.34
C ARG A 170 4.41 -12.76 17.47
N LEU A 171 3.64 -11.70 17.66
CA LEU A 171 2.62 -11.58 18.72
C LEU A 171 1.57 -12.69 18.61
N PHE A 172 1.04 -12.90 17.41
CA PHE A 172 0.04 -13.93 17.12
C PHE A 172 0.65 -15.31 16.85
N ARG A 173 1.98 -15.43 16.93
CA ARG A 173 2.73 -16.68 16.70
C ARG A 173 2.39 -17.36 15.38
N VAL A 174 2.21 -16.58 14.32
CA VAL A 174 1.95 -17.09 12.97
C VAL A 174 3.21 -17.79 12.46
N LYS A 175 3.15 -19.11 12.30
CA LYS A 175 4.29 -19.93 11.86
C LYS A 175 4.24 -20.28 10.37
N ASP A 176 3.06 -20.21 9.78
CA ASP A 176 2.84 -20.56 8.39
C ASP A 176 3.13 -19.36 7.48
N SER A 177 4.07 -19.53 6.56
CA SER A 177 4.51 -18.47 5.63
C SER A 177 3.41 -18.03 4.65
N VAL A 178 2.51 -18.95 4.27
CA VAL A 178 1.36 -18.65 3.41
C VAL A 178 0.41 -17.73 4.15
N ALA A 179 0.05 -18.09 5.39
CA ALA A 179 -0.84 -17.27 6.20
C ALA A 179 -0.25 -15.89 6.52
N ALA A 180 1.05 -15.81 6.83
CA ALA A 180 1.75 -14.55 7.08
C ALA A 180 1.72 -13.65 5.86
N GLY A 181 2.07 -14.18 4.69
CA GLY A 181 2.06 -13.44 3.43
C GLY A 181 0.66 -12.94 3.07
N LEU A 182 -0.36 -13.79 3.15
CA LEU A 182 -1.76 -13.42 2.89
C LEU A 182 -2.23 -12.30 3.82
N ALA A 183 -1.95 -12.40 5.11
CA ALA A 183 -2.35 -11.39 6.09
C ALA A 183 -1.71 -10.02 5.78
N ILE A 184 -0.42 -10.00 5.43
CA ILE A 184 0.27 -8.77 5.06
C ILE A 184 -0.35 -8.15 3.80
N GLY A 185 -0.55 -8.94 2.74
CA GLY A 185 -1.10 -8.46 1.47
C GLY A 185 -2.53 -7.96 1.59
N ALA A 186 -3.37 -8.67 2.36
CA ALA A 186 -4.77 -8.31 2.59
C ALA A 186 -4.93 -7.03 3.41
N CYS A 187 -4.02 -6.77 4.35
CA CYS A 187 -4.11 -5.60 5.24
C CYS A 187 -3.37 -4.37 4.71
N SER A 188 -2.28 -4.56 3.92
CA SER A 188 -1.29 -3.51 3.69
C SER A 188 -0.87 -3.36 2.23
N HIS A 189 -1.58 -3.99 1.33
CA HIS A 189 -1.39 -3.92 -0.13
C HIS A 189 0.09 -3.93 -0.57
N ALA A 190 0.48 -3.15 -1.60
CA ALA A 190 1.82 -3.17 -2.19
C ALA A 190 2.93 -2.75 -1.22
N VAL A 191 2.67 -1.78 -0.32
CA VAL A 191 3.67 -1.31 0.65
C VAL A 191 4.01 -2.41 1.67
N GLY A 192 2.98 -3.13 2.16
CA GLY A 192 3.18 -4.29 3.03
C GLY A 192 3.86 -5.44 2.30
N THR A 193 3.57 -5.65 1.01
CA THR A 193 4.19 -6.70 0.20
C THR A 193 5.70 -6.48 0.06
N SER A 194 6.18 -5.25 -0.05
CA SER A 194 7.63 -4.99 -0.02
C SER A 194 8.27 -5.51 1.26
N LYS A 195 7.56 -5.40 2.41
CA LYS A 195 8.03 -5.98 3.67
C LYS A 195 7.90 -7.51 3.70
N ALA A 196 6.85 -8.06 3.12
CA ALA A 196 6.68 -9.51 3.00
C ALA A 196 7.83 -10.16 2.20
N ILE A 197 8.28 -9.53 1.12
CA ILE A 197 9.44 -9.97 0.33
C ILE A 197 10.73 -9.98 1.16
N GLU A 198 10.92 -9.01 2.06
CA GLU A 198 12.07 -8.98 2.98
C GLU A 198 12.00 -10.11 4.03
N ILE A 199 10.79 -10.54 4.42
CA ILE A 199 10.59 -11.64 5.38
C ILE A 199 10.90 -12.99 4.74
N GLY A 200 10.39 -13.22 3.51
CA GLY A 200 10.67 -14.44 2.77
C GLY A 200 10.01 -14.48 1.39
N GLU A 201 10.49 -15.39 0.54
CA GLU A 201 9.98 -15.54 -0.83
C GLU A 201 8.53 -16.00 -0.89
N VAL A 202 8.13 -16.89 0.03
CA VAL A 202 6.76 -17.41 0.10
C VAL A 202 5.82 -16.33 0.61
N GLU A 203 6.22 -15.62 1.66
CA GLU A 203 5.48 -14.49 2.20
C GLU A 203 5.27 -13.40 1.16
N GLY A 204 6.32 -13.05 0.40
CA GLY A 204 6.25 -12.07 -0.68
C GLY A 204 5.32 -12.49 -1.80
N ALA A 205 5.41 -13.72 -2.28
CA ALA A 205 4.56 -14.24 -3.35
C ALA A 205 3.09 -14.32 -2.92
N MET A 206 2.81 -14.80 -1.70
CA MET A 206 1.44 -14.90 -1.18
C MET A 206 0.84 -13.53 -0.87
N SER A 207 1.65 -12.57 -0.41
CA SER A 207 1.23 -11.18 -0.24
C SER A 207 0.87 -10.52 -1.57
N GLY A 208 1.69 -10.71 -2.61
CA GLY A 208 1.40 -10.24 -3.96
C GLY A 208 0.11 -10.82 -4.53
N LEU A 209 -0.16 -12.11 -4.30
CA LEU A 209 -1.41 -12.76 -4.69
C LEU A 209 -2.61 -12.17 -3.94
N ALA A 210 -2.46 -11.96 -2.63
CA ALA A 210 -3.51 -11.40 -1.80
C ALA A 210 -3.95 -10.00 -2.27
N ILE A 211 -3.02 -9.17 -2.73
CA ILE A 211 -3.35 -7.85 -3.31
C ILE A 211 -4.39 -7.99 -4.43
N GLY A 212 -4.16 -8.90 -5.38
CA GLY A 212 -5.05 -9.10 -6.52
C GLY A 212 -6.44 -9.60 -6.08
N ILE A 213 -6.47 -10.65 -5.27
CA ILE A 213 -7.74 -11.25 -4.81
C ILE A 213 -8.51 -10.27 -3.92
N CYS A 214 -7.85 -9.65 -2.93
CA CYS A 214 -8.50 -8.67 -2.05
C CYS A 214 -8.99 -7.44 -2.82
N GLY A 215 -8.26 -7.02 -3.87
CA GLY A 215 -8.71 -5.96 -4.76
C GLY A 215 -10.04 -6.29 -5.41
N ILE A 216 -10.16 -7.47 -6.04
CA ILE A 216 -11.40 -7.93 -6.69
C ILE A 216 -12.52 -8.07 -5.65
N VAL A 217 -12.24 -8.73 -4.53
CA VAL A 217 -13.23 -8.94 -3.46
C VAL A 217 -13.73 -7.62 -2.90
N THR A 218 -12.85 -6.66 -2.66
CA THR A 218 -13.23 -5.32 -2.15
C THR A 218 -14.12 -4.57 -3.14
N VAL A 219 -13.82 -4.63 -4.45
CA VAL A 219 -14.70 -4.05 -5.48
C VAL A 219 -16.09 -4.71 -5.44
N LEU A 220 -16.13 -6.04 -5.38
CA LEU A 220 -17.41 -6.77 -5.33
C LEU A 220 -18.22 -6.42 -4.07
N ILE A 221 -17.58 -6.38 -2.91
CA ILE A 221 -18.26 -6.03 -1.64
C ILE A 221 -18.72 -4.57 -1.67
N SER A 222 -17.92 -3.64 -2.23
CA SER A 222 -18.28 -2.23 -2.29
C SER A 222 -19.55 -1.95 -3.09
N MET A 223 -19.84 -2.77 -4.10
CA MET A 223 -21.09 -2.66 -4.89
C MET A 223 -22.37 -2.97 -4.09
N PHE A 224 -22.26 -3.60 -2.91
CA PHE A 224 -23.38 -3.93 -2.04
C PHE A 224 -23.40 -3.12 -0.74
N VAL A 225 -22.29 -2.52 -0.36
CA VAL A 225 -22.13 -1.82 0.94
C VAL A 225 -22.13 -0.31 0.77
N LEU A 226 -21.71 0.20 -0.37
CA LEU A 226 -21.66 1.61 -0.76
C LEU A 226 -22.68 1.91 -1.85
#